data_be54160b175dfde530a3f4287d162d8d
#
_entry.id   be54160b175dfde530a3f4287d162d8d
#
_cell.length_a   1.000
_cell.length_b   1.000
_cell.length_c   1.000
_cell.angle_alpha   90.00
_cell.angle_beta   90.00
_cell.angle_gamma   90.00
#
_symmetry.space_group_name_H-M   'P 1'
#
loop_
_entity.id
_entity.type
_entity.pdbx_description
1 polymer ?
#
loop_
_entity_poly.entity_id
_entity_poly.type
_entity_poly.pdbx_seq_one_letter_code
_entity_poly.pdbx_strand_id
1 'polypeptide(L)'
;MRLSNNDDYFQIGVAAEGATTISTVDADTAVGHLTLAPDGDLVLAPASKKTIINSFDRLYFDGGSDTYIHEVSDDKIQFIVGDDGDIMLQLEEKGADGNEISFGSSCVGFTQLEPAYDAANTVVDFRHSNKQNLTFGAGSITHLSLYFPLVSGNFQLLIKQDGTGSRTIAGLYKVFEFDETAADGVATVVWAGGSNPTLTTDANHVDILSFYWDADNEIAYGVATLDFQF
;
A
#
# COMPACT_ATOMS: atom_id res chain seq x y z
N MET A 1 39.47 -4.58 -24.28
CA MET A 1 39.64 -6.05 -24.42
C MET A 1 38.53 -6.54 -25.33
N ARG A 2 38.83 -7.39 -26.28
CA ARG A 2 37.83 -8.03 -27.17
C ARG A 2 38.08 -9.53 -27.18
N LEU A 3 37.05 -10.33 -26.99
CA LEU A 3 37.05 -11.79 -27.18
C LEU A 3 36.06 -12.08 -28.31
N SER A 4 36.45 -12.90 -29.27
CA SER A 4 35.65 -13.14 -30.48
C SER A 4 35.66 -14.60 -30.89
N ASN A 5 34.57 -15.03 -31.51
CA ASN A 5 34.42 -16.26 -32.25
C ASN A 5 33.76 -15.89 -33.59
N ASN A 6 34.50 -16.04 -34.68
CA ASN A 6 34.12 -15.50 -35.99
C ASN A 6 33.81 -13.99 -35.92
N ASP A 7 32.64 -13.57 -36.35
CA ASP A 7 32.18 -12.17 -36.36
C ASP A 7 31.45 -11.77 -35.06
N ASP A 8 31.23 -12.73 -34.18
CA ASP A 8 30.63 -12.50 -32.86
C ASP A 8 31.68 -12.12 -31.83
N TYR A 9 31.37 -11.18 -30.94
CA TYR A 9 32.34 -10.80 -29.94
C TYR A 9 31.75 -10.16 -28.68
N PHE A 10 32.50 -10.31 -27.59
CA PHE A 10 32.38 -9.55 -26.37
C PHE A 10 33.48 -8.47 -26.35
N GLN A 11 33.12 -7.27 -25.99
CA GLN A 11 34.04 -6.14 -25.92
C GLN A 11 33.89 -5.35 -24.62
N ILE A 12 35.03 -4.94 -24.05
CA ILE A 12 35.12 -3.86 -23.10
C ILE A 12 35.84 -2.70 -23.78
N GLY A 13 35.16 -1.61 -24.00
CA GLY A 13 35.68 -0.38 -24.59
C GLY A 13 35.80 0.72 -23.53
N VAL A 14 36.90 1.49 -23.60
CA VAL A 14 37.07 2.68 -22.76
C VAL A 14 37.29 3.86 -23.72
N ALA A 15 36.40 4.83 -23.65
CA ALA A 15 36.48 6.07 -24.43
C ALA A 15 37.25 7.17 -23.67
N ALA A 16 37.40 8.34 -24.28
CA ALA A 16 37.93 9.52 -23.63
C ALA A 16 37.14 9.81 -22.33
N GLU A 17 37.83 10.36 -21.34
CA GLU A 17 37.25 10.67 -20.01
C GLU A 17 36.77 9.44 -19.21
N GLY A 18 37.18 8.23 -19.62
CA GLY A 18 36.95 6.99 -18.86
C GLY A 18 35.58 6.36 -19.06
N ALA A 19 34.75 6.86 -19.98
CA ALA A 19 33.48 6.21 -20.29
C ALA A 19 33.72 4.78 -20.77
N THR A 20 33.18 3.80 -20.05
CA THR A 20 33.39 2.37 -20.29
C THR A 20 32.10 1.70 -20.76
N THR A 21 32.20 0.93 -21.84
CA THR A 21 31.10 0.13 -22.38
C THR A 21 31.47 -1.33 -22.33
N ILE A 22 30.54 -2.16 -21.85
CA ILE A 22 30.57 -3.61 -21.95
C ILE A 22 29.49 -4.01 -22.95
N SER A 23 29.88 -4.66 -24.06
CA SER A 23 28.95 -5.02 -25.13
C SER A 23 29.18 -6.41 -25.67
N THR A 24 28.10 -7.02 -26.14
CA THR A 24 28.10 -8.21 -26.99
C THR A 24 27.66 -7.80 -28.39
N VAL A 25 28.27 -8.38 -29.39
CA VAL A 25 27.88 -8.23 -30.80
C VAL A 25 27.73 -9.62 -31.39
N ASP A 26 26.61 -9.87 -32.00
CA ASP A 26 26.27 -11.04 -32.78
C ASP A 26 26.11 -10.58 -34.24
N ALA A 27 26.80 -11.18 -35.17
CA ALA A 27 26.78 -10.80 -36.59
C ALA A 27 25.73 -11.58 -37.40
N ASP A 28 25.16 -12.61 -36.80
CA ASP A 28 24.16 -13.48 -37.41
C ASP A 28 22.75 -13.00 -37.11
N THR A 29 21.78 -13.91 -37.01
CA THR A 29 20.39 -13.62 -36.77
C THR A 29 19.94 -13.85 -35.31
N ALA A 30 20.80 -14.40 -34.49
CA ALA A 30 20.58 -14.60 -33.05
C ALA A 30 20.86 -13.30 -32.27
N VAL A 31 20.45 -13.24 -31.02
CA VAL A 31 20.74 -12.11 -30.13
C VAL A 31 21.82 -12.48 -29.12
N GLY A 32 22.89 -11.68 -29.07
CA GLY A 32 23.98 -11.88 -28.12
C GLY A 32 23.64 -11.35 -26.74
N HIS A 33 23.24 -12.21 -25.82
CA HIS A 33 22.96 -11.84 -24.44
C HIS A 33 24.26 -11.65 -23.62
N LEU A 34 24.24 -10.68 -22.70
CA LEU A 34 25.21 -10.54 -21.63
C LEU A 34 24.62 -11.05 -20.33
N THR A 35 25.14 -12.17 -19.82
CA THR A 35 24.73 -12.71 -18.51
C THR A 35 25.77 -12.32 -17.47
N LEU A 36 25.35 -11.68 -16.38
CA LEU A 36 26.12 -11.41 -15.19
C LEU A 36 25.62 -12.35 -14.08
N ALA A 37 26.39 -13.39 -13.78
CA ALA A 37 26.01 -14.42 -12.81
C ALA A 37 27.08 -14.52 -11.70
N PRO A 38 27.13 -13.55 -10.78
CA PRO A 38 28.04 -13.61 -9.65
C PRO A 38 27.64 -14.74 -8.68
N ASP A 39 28.60 -15.28 -7.94
CA ASP A 39 28.35 -16.24 -6.86
C ASP A 39 27.71 -15.58 -5.62
N GLY A 40 27.78 -14.27 -5.52
CA GLY A 40 27.13 -13.43 -4.51
C GLY A 40 26.21 -12.40 -5.16
N ASP A 41 26.12 -11.23 -4.57
CA ASP A 41 25.28 -10.15 -5.04
C ASP A 41 25.84 -9.45 -6.28
N LEU A 42 24.97 -9.00 -7.18
CA LEU A 42 25.28 -8.00 -8.20
C LEU A 42 25.01 -6.60 -7.63
N VAL A 43 26.06 -5.87 -7.29
CA VAL A 43 25.94 -4.52 -6.72
C VAL A 43 26.19 -3.47 -7.81
N LEU A 44 25.20 -2.66 -8.11
CA LEU A 44 25.28 -1.49 -8.98
C LEU A 44 25.34 -0.22 -8.11
N ALA A 45 26.55 0.32 -7.93
CA ALA A 45 26.80 1.44 -7.02
C ALA A 45 27.44 2.65 -7.76
N PRO A 46 26.73 3.29 -8.69
CA PRO A 46 27.27 4.44 -9.42
C PRO A 46 27.41 5.66 -8.49
N ALA A 47 28.51 6.42 -8.64
CA ALA A 47 28.76 7.63 -7.87
C ALA A 47 27.65 8.69 -8.06
N SER A 48 27.03 8.71 -9.24
CA SER A 48 25.88 9.58 -9.57
C SER A 48 24.58 9.16 -8.86
N LYS A 49 24.56 8.01 -8.18
CA LYS A 49 23.36 7.38 -7.56
C LYS A 49 22.23 7.08 -8.56
N LYS A 50 22.57 6.88 -9.84
CA LYS A 50 21.61 6.57 -10.90
C LYS A 50 21.99 5.29 -11.61
N THR A 51 21.10 4.31 -11.63
CA THR A 51 21.09 3.18 -12.54
C THR A 51 19.99 3.43 -13.55
N ILE A 52 20.32 3.47 -14.84
CA ILE A 52 19.38 3.85 -15.89
C ILE A 52 18.96 2.60 -16.65
N ILE A 53 17.66 2.36 -16.73
CA ILE A 53 16.99 1.52 -17.71
C ILE A 53 16.46 2.50 -18.76
N ASN A 54 16.71 2.29 -20.03
CA ASN A 54 16.24 3.22 -21.07
C ASN A 54 14.72 3.26 -21.12
N SER A 55 14.16 4.38 -21.58
CA SER A 55 12.72 4.50 -21.80
C SER A 55 12.21 3.38 -22.71
N PHE A 56 11.03 2.87 -22.40
CA PHE A 56 10.35 1.74 -23.05
C PHE A 56 11.01 0.37 -22.87
N ASP A 57 12.23 0.28 -22.29
CA ASP A 57 12.82 -1.00 -21.91
C ASP A 57 12.11 -1.58 -20.67
N ARG A 58 12.16 -2.90 -20.53
CA ARG A 58 11.46 -3.62 -19.46
C ARG A 58 12.44 -4.23 -18.48
N LEU A 59 12.19 -4.06 -17.20
CA LEU A 59 12.88 -4.80 -16.15
C LEU A 59 12.03 -6.00 -15.73
N TYR A 60 12.42 -7.18 -16.16
CA TYR A 60 11.71 -8.43 -15.89
C TYR A 60 12.11 -9.06 -14.56
N PHE A 61 11.16 -9.71 -13.89
CA PHE A 61 11.34 -10.42 -12.63
C PHE A 61 11.08 -11.93 -12.73
N ASP A 62 10.74 -12.44 -13.90
CA ASP A 62 10.29 -13.81 -14.14
C ASP A 62 11.06 -14.50 -15.29
N GLY A 63 12.28 -14.08 -15.58
CA GLY A 63 13.08 -14.62 -16.67
C GLY A 63 12.73 -14.07 -18.05
N GLY A 64 11.95 -12.98 -18.13
CA GLY A 64 11.66 -12.28 -19.38
C GLY A 64 10.33 -12.67 -20.02
N SER A 65 9.39 -13.21 -19.24
CA SER A 65 8.05 -13.64 -19.71
C SER A 65 7.04 -12.52 -19.64
N ASP A 66 6.39 -12.31 -18.48
CA ASP A 66 5.18 -11.50 -18.37
C ASP A 66 5.12 -10.59 -17.13
N THR A 67 6.09 -10.69 -16.21
CA THR A 67 6.15 -9.87 -15.01
C THR A 67 7.29 -8.86 -15.08
N TYR A 68 6.96 -7.57 -15.23
CA TYR A 68 7.96 -6.52 -15.42
C TYR A 68 7.49 -5.14 -14.98
N ILE A 69 8.47 -4.23 -14.84
CA ILE A 69 8.25 -2.79 -14.68
C ILE A 69 8.81 -2.08 -15.91
N HIS A 70 8.09 -1.10 -16.44
CA HIS A 70 8.58 -0.26 -17.53
C HIS A 70 7.97 1.14 -17.52
N GLU A 71 8.66 2.06 -18.18
CA GLU A 71 8.12 3.35 -18.61
C GLU A 71 7.45 3.14 -19.96
N VAL A 72 6.13 3.32 -20.05
CA VAL A 72 5.34 3.07 -21.26
C VAL A 72 5.22 4.32 -22.14
N SER A 73 5.37 5.48 -21.56
CA SER A 73 5.46 6.80 -22.19
C SER A 73 6.11 7.76 -21.21
N ASP A 74 6.47 8.95 -21.66
CA ASP A 74 7.02 9.98 -20.77
C ASP A 74 6.13 10.13 -19.52
N ASP A 75 6.76 10.14 -18.36
CA ASP A 75 6.15 10.36 -17.06
C ASP A 75 5.10 9.29 -16.64
N LYS A 76 5.15 8.09 -17.26
CA LYS A 76 4.22 6.98 -16.96
C LYS A 76 4.94 5.66 -16.72
N ILE A 77 4.87 5.14 -15.50
CA ILE A 77 5.41 3.84 -15.10
C ILE A 77 4.28 2.85 -14.86
N GLN A 78 4.44 1.63 -15.37
CA GLN A 78 3.51 0.53 -15.16
C GLN A 78 4.20 -0.68 -14.53
N PHE A 79 3.47 -1.35 -13.64
CA PHE A 79 3.79 -2.65 -13.04
C PHE A 79 2.85 -3.68 -13.66
N ILE A 80 3.41 -4.60 -14.41
CA ILE A 80 2.69 -5.66 -15.13
C ILE A 80 2.95 -6.99 -14.43
N VAL A 81 1.91 -7.79 -14.22
CA VAL A 81 2.01 -9.13 -13.63
C VAL A 81 1.05 -10.06 -14.36
N GLY A 82 1.59 -11.12 -14.98
CA GLY A 82 0.82 -12.19 -15.61
C GLY A 82 0.71 -12.11 -17.13
N ASP A 83 0.25 -13.21 -17.72
CA ASP A 83 0.28 -13.52 -19.15
C ASP A 83 -0.48 -12.53 -20.04
N ASP A 84 -1.52 -11.90 -19.52
CA ASP A 84 -2.42 -11.04 -20.31
C ASP A 84 -1.93 -9.58 -20.41
N GLY A 85 -0.77 -9.27 -19.79
CA GLY A 85 -0.22 -7.91 -19.73
C GLY A 85 -1.06 -6.97 -18.88
N ASP A 86 -1.75 -7.50 -17.89
CA ASP A 86 -2.61 -6.74 -16.99
C ASP A 86 -1.82 -5.75 -16.15
N ILE A 87 -2.24 -4.50 -16.20
CA ILE A 87 -1.66 -3.42 -15.40
C ILE A 87 -2.17 -3.59 -13.96
N MET A 88 -1.26 -3.93 -13.04
CA MET A 88 -1.58 -4.00 -11.62
C MET A 88 -1.55 -2.62 -10.96
N LEU A 89 -0.55 -1.81 -11.32
CA LEU A 89 -0.36 -0.47 -10.80
C LEU A 89 0.21 0.43 -11.89
N GLN A 90 -0.34 1.64 -12.01
CA GLN A 90 0.19 2.69 -12.87
C GLN A 90 0.41 3.96 -12.06
N LEU A 91 1.54 4.60 -12.29
CA LEU A 91 1.89 5.92 -11.78
C LEU A 91 2.07 6.84 -12.98
N GLU A 92 1.36 7.96 -13.00
CA GLU A 92 1.40 8.91 -14.10
C GLU A 92 1.43 10.35 -13.58
N GLU A 93 2.39 11.15 -14.08
CA GLU A 93 2.39 12.59 -13.89
C GLU A 93 1.65 13.25 -15.07
N LYS A 94 0.62 14.03 -14.77
CA LYS A 94 -0.20 14.74 -15.77
C LYS A 94 0.04 16.26 -15.77
N GLY A 95 1.20 16.67 -15.30
CA GLY A 95 1.59 18.08 -15.25
C GLY A 95 0.61 18.90 -14.39
N ALA A 96 -0.01 19.92 -14.97
CA ALA A 96 -0.94 20.80 -14.27
C ALA A 96 -2.26 20.13 -13.84
N ASP A 97 -2.60 18.98 -14.44
CA ASP A 97 -3.84 18.24 -14.12
C ASP A 97 -3.68 17.30 -12.91
N GLY A 98 -2.47 17.28 -12.34
CA GLY A 98 -2.14 16.49 -11.14
C GLY A 98 -1.62 15.09 -11.46
N ASN A 99 -1.10 14.42 -10.43
CA ASN A 99 -0.55 13.07 -10.53
C ASN A 99 -1.63 12.02 -10.27
N GLU A 100 -1.53 10.90 -10.94
CA GLU A 100 -2.49 9.79 -10.81
C GLU A 100 -1.80 8.50 -10.40
N ILE A 101 -2.43 7.79 -9.45
CA ILE A 101 -2.14 6.40 -9.13
C ILE A 101 -3.37 5.61 -9.47
N SER A 102 -3.26 4.66 -10.40
CA SER A 102 -4.38 3.80 -10.77
C SER A 102 -4.02 2.31 -10.65
N PHE A 103 -5.02 1.54 -10.24
CA PHE A 103 -4.97 0.09 -10.20
C PHE A 103 -5.81 -0.43 -11.35
N GLY A 104 -5.23 -1.08 -12.34
CA GLY A 104 -5.91 -1.51 -13.57
C GLY A 104 -7.20 -2.31 -13.31
N SER A 105 -7.32 -3.51 -13.83
CA SER A 105 -8.47 -4.39 -13.54
C SER A 105 -8.41 -5.04 -12.15
N SER A 106 -7.54 -4.57 -11.28
CA SER A 106 -7.24 -5.18 -9.99
C SER A 106 -8.15 -4.68 -8.87
N CYS A 107 -8.47 -5.58 -7.95
CA CYS A 107 -9.12 -5.25 -6.68
C CYS A 107 -8.07 -4.75 -5.67
N VAL A 108 -8.35 -3.62 -5.00
CA VAL A 108 -7.54 -3.12 -3.90
C VAL A 108 -8.15 -3.56 -2.58
N GLY A 109 -7.47 -4.44 -1.87
CA GLY A 109 -7.84 -4.92 -0.55
C GLY A 109 -6.80 -4.53 0.50
N PHE A 110 -7.25 -4.51 1.75
CA PHE A 110 -6.39 -4.32 2.92
C PHE A 110 -6.53 -5.53 3.83
N THR A 111 -5.43 -5.97 4.43
CA THR A 111 -5.48 -7.01 5.46
C THR A 111 -6.35 -6.52 6.62
N GLN A 112 -7.41 -7.27 6.93
CA GLN A 112 -8.23 -6.99 8.11
C GLN A 112 -7.45 -7.39 9.37
N LEU A 113 -7.31 -6.47 10.31
CA LEU A 113 -6.68 -6.71 11.60
C LEU A 113 -7.74 -6.85 12.69
N GLU A 114 -7.39 -7.59 13.74
CA GLU A 114 -8.27 -7.83 14.89
C GLU A 114 -7.63 -7.20 16.14
N PRO A 115 -8.10 -6.00 16.56
CA PRO A 115 -7.63 -5.38 17.78
C PRO A 115 -8.00 -6.24 18.99
N ALA A 116 -7.08 -6.31 19.95
CA ALA A 116 -7.33 -7.02 21.20
C ALA A 116 -8.43 -6.31 22.01
N TYR A 117 -9.46 -7.05 22.40
CA TYR A 117 -10.51 -6.54 23.26
C TYR A 117 -9.95 -6.22 24.66
N ASP A 118 -10.25 -5.01 25.16
CA ASP A 118 -10.05 -4.58 26.54
C ASP A 118 -11.28 -3.80 27.01
N ALA A 119 -11.89 -4.24 28.09
CA ALA A 119 -13.10 -3.59 28.63
C ALA A 119 -12.88 -2.15 29.12
N ALA A 120 -11.67 -1.81 29.55
CA ALA A 120 -11.36 -0.45 29.99
C ALA A 120 -11.08 0.48 28.81
N ASN A 121 -10.24 0.04 27.87
CA ASN A 121 -9.82 0.83 26.72
C ASN A 121 -9.33 -0.06 25.58
N THR A 122 -10.22 -0.37 24.63
CA THR A 122 -9.81 -1.09 23.41
C THR A 122 -9.15 -0.12 22.44
N VAL A 123 -7.97 -0.51 21.93
CA VAL A 123 -7.22 0.28 20.93
C VAL A 123 -7.45 -0.29 19.55
N VAL A 124 -7.86 0.56 18.61
CA VAL A 124 -7.99 0.28 17.18
C VAL A 124 -6.96 1.12 16.45
N ASP A 125 -5.95 0.48 15.88
CA ASP A 125 -4.82 1.17 15.26
C ASP A 125 -4.90 1.13 13.73
N PHE A 126 -5.46 2.18 13.14
CA PHE A 126 -5.58 2.34 11.70
C PHE A 126 -4.27 2.70 10.99
N ARG A 127 -3.18 2.94 11.72
CA ARG A 127 -1.85 3.14 11.11
C ARG A 127 -1.35 1.86 10.43
N HIS A 128 -1.89 0.69 10.82
CA HIS A 128 -1.48 -0.62 10.31
C HIS A 128 -2.44 -1.21 9.27
N SER A 129 -3.70 -0.81 9.25
CA SER A 129 -4.67 -1.21 8.22
C SER A 129 -5.92 -0.36 8.25
N ASN A 130 -6.46 -0.05 7.06
CA ASN A 130 -7.73 0.64 6.90
C ASN A 130 -8.95 -0.21 7.28
N LYS A 131 -8.76 -1.51 7.56
CA LYS A 131 -9.83 -2.47 7.88
C LYS A 131 -9.52 -3.17 9.20
N GLN A 132 -10.42 -2.99 10.17
CA GLN A 132 -10.31 -3.59 11.49
C GLN A 132 -11.59 -4.35 11.82
N ASN A 133 -11.50 -5.40 12.65
CA ASN A 133 -12.63 -6.21 13.08
C ASN A 133 -12.51 -6.49 14.58
N LEU A 134 -13.32 -5.82 15.36
CA LEU A 134 -13.36 -5.98 16.82
C LEU A 134 -14.51 -6.91 17.21
N THR A 135 -14.22 -8.00 17.88
CA THR A 135 -15.24 -8.82 18.55
C THR A 135 -15.27 -8.46 20.03
N PHE A 136 -16.44 -8.12 20.54
CA PHE A 136 -16.61 -7.91 21.99
C PHE A 136 -16.25 -9.17 22.78
N GLY A 137 -15.61 -8.97 23.92
CA GLY A 137 -15.38 -10.02 24.92
C GLY A 137 -16.49 -10.02 26.00
N ALA A 138 -16.12 -10.40 27.22
CA ALA A 138 -17.08 -10.65 28.31
C ALA A 138 -17.78 -9.41 28.87
N GLY A 139 -17.57 -8.20 28.35
CA GLY A 139 -18.17 -6.97 28.88
C GLY A 139 -18.27 -5.87 27.85
N SER A 140 -18.88 -4.76 28.25
CA SER A 140 -18.87 -3.51 27.46
C SER A 140 -17.51 -2.82 27.55
N ILE A 141 -17.18 -2.02 26.55
CA ILE A 141 -15.96 -1.22 26.48
C ILE A 141 -16.23 0.16 27.07
N THR A 142 -15.36 0.61 27.98
CA THR A 142 -15.50 1.96 28.55
C THR A 142 -15.08 3.02 27.54
N HIS A 143 -13.90 2.86 26.89
CA HIS A 143 -13.41 3.77 25.87
C HIS A 143 -12.91 2.98 24.67
N LEU A 144 -13.12 3.52 23.47
CA LEU A 144 -12.52 3.06 22.24
C LEU A 144 -11.50 4.10 21.77
N SER A 145 -10.22 3.74 21.70
CA SER A 145 -9.14 4.61 21.24
C SER A 145 -8.81 4.30 19.78
N LEU A 146 -8.96 5.27 18.90
CA LEU A 146 -8.74 5.17 17.45
C LEU A 146 -7.49 5.93 17.09
N TYR A 147 -6.47 5.23 16.59
CA TYR A 147 -5.19 5.82 16.15
C TYR A 147 -5.20 5.96 14.64
N PHE A 148 -4.93 7.15 14.13
CA PHE A 148 -4.94 7.45 12.70
C PHE A 148 -3.55 7.76 12.14
N PRO A 149 -3.31 7.51 10.82
CA PRO A 149 -2.03 7.82 10.19
C PRO A 149 -1.86 9.32 9.91
N LEU A 150 -0.65 9.71 9.46
CA LEU A 150 -0.32 11.09 9.05
C LEU A 150 -1.08 11.60 7.81
N VAL A 151 -1.79 10.73 7.10
CA VAL A 151 -2.48 11.07 5.85
C VAL A 151 -3.98 10.88 5.99
N SER A 152 -4.74 11.78 5.36
CA SER A 152 -6.20 11.68 5.31
C SER A 152 -6.66 10.42 4.57
N GLY A 153 -7.79 9.85 4.99
CA GLY A 153 -8.28 8.64 4.35
C GLY A 153 -9.59 8.11 4.91
N ASN A 154 -10.01 6.98 4.34
CA ASN A 154 -11.22 6.27 4.75
C ASN A 154 -10.85 4.99 5.50
N PHE A 155 -11.46 4.78 6.66
CA PHE A 155 -11.18 3.67 7.56
C PHE A 155 -12.48 3.00 7.97
N GLN A 156 -12.45 1.70 8.25
CA GLN A 156 -13.62 0.94 8.67
C GLN A 156 -13.28 0.01 9.83
N LEU A 157 -14.19 0.01 10.80
CA LEU A 157 -14.19 -0.90 11.92
C LEU A 157 -15.49 -1.70 11.91
N LEU A 158 -15.39 -3.01 11.76
CA LEU A 158 -16.47 -3.93 12.08
C LEU A 158 -16.47 -4.16 13.58
N ILE A 159 -17.64 -4.06 14.21
CA ILE A 159 -17.81 -4.39 15.63
C ILE A 159 -18.81 -5.53 15.72
N LYS A 160 -18.35 -6.67 16.22
CA LYS A 160 -19.18 -7.87 16.41
C LYS A 160 -19.54 -8.07 17.86
N GLN A 161 -20.82 -8.30 18.11
CA GLN A 161 -21.29 -8.78 19.42
C GLN A 161 -20.76 -10.20 19.70
N ASP A 162 -20.46 -10.49 20.96
CA ASP A 162 -20.18 -11.86 21.39
C ASP A 162 -21.44 -12.75 21.32
N GLY A 163 -21.31 -14.02 21.63
CA GLY A 163 -22.44 -14.97 21.65
C GLY A 163 -23.50 -14.70 22.73
N THR A 164 -23.24 -13.75 23.62
CA THR A 164 -24.18 -13.31 24.68
C THR A 164 -24.93 -12.04 24.28
N GLY A 165 -24.27 -11.15 23.52
CA GLY A 165 -24.82 -9.84 23.17
C GLY A 165 -24.84 -8.86 24.34
N SER A 166 -25.59 -7.77 24.16
CA SER A 166 -25.77 -6.69 25.14
C SER A 166 -24.49 -5.91 25.47
N ARG A 167 -23.51 -5.90 24.55
CA ARG A 167 -22.26 -5.16 24.72
C ARG A 167 -22.38 -3.78 24.09
N THR A 168 -21.82 -2.80 24.77
CA THR A 168 -21.84 -1.39 24.33
C THR A 168 -20.45 -0.75 24.45
N ILE A 169 -20.26 0.39 23.80
CA ILE A 169 -19.16 1.32 24.10
C ILE A 169 -19.79 2.44 24.92
N ALA A 170 -19.56 2.39 26.25
CA ALA A 170 -20.27 3.23 27.20
C ALA A 170 -19.77 4.68 27.27
N GLY A 171 -18.53 4.92 26.82
CA GLY A 171 -17.86 6.21 26.94
C GLY A 171 -17.48 6.82 25.57
N LEU A 172 -16.26 7.33 25.50
CA LEU A 172 -15.81 8.10 24.36
C LEU A 172 -15.15 7.21 23.28
N TYR A 173 -15.37 7.60 22.02
CA TYR A 173 -14.57 7.23 20.87
C TYR A 173 -13.44 8.25 20.76
N LYS A 174 -12.30 7.96 21.40
CA LYS A 174 -11.15 8.87 21.47
C LYS A 174 -10.37 8.82 20.18
N VAL A 175 -9.89 9.96 19.72
CA VAL A 175 -9.09 10.10 18.50
C VAL A 175 -7.65 10.45 18.89
N PHE A 176 -6.70 9.72 18.31
CA PHE A 176 -5.27 9.90 18.49
C PHE A 176 -4.59 10.03 17.13
N GLU A 177 -3.56 10.83 17.09
CA GLU A 177 -2.71 11.02 15.95
C GLU A 177 -1.66 9.92 15.79
N PHE A 178 -0.83 10.05 14.76
CA PHE A 178 0.23 9.11 14.45
C PHE A 178 1.24 8.93 15.58
N ASP A 179 1.55 9.98 16.33
CA ASP A 179 2.52 10.00 17.43
C ASP A 179 1.93 9.59 18.79
N GLU A 180 0.66 9.11 18.77
CA GLU A 180 -0.07 8.64 19.96
C GLU A 180 -0.51 9.75 20.92
N THR A 181 -0.44 11.01 20.50
CA THR A 181 -1.08 12.11 21.21
C THR A 181 -2.57 12.21 20.87
N ALA A 182 -3.36 12.82 21.74
CA ALA A 182 -4.75 13.12 21.44
C ALA A 182 -4.81 14.14 20.31
N ALA A 183 -5.73 13.95 19.36
CA ALA A 183 -5.91 14.85 18.23
C ALA A 183 -6.14 16.29 18.71
N ASP A 184 -5.32 17.22 18.24
CA ASP A 184 -5.37 18.64 18.63
C ASP A 184 -6.64 19.33 18.07
N GLY A 185 -7.14 18.85 16.91
CA GLY A 185 -8.35 19.35 16.30
C GLY A 185 -9.60 18.98 17.13
N VAL A 186 -9.95 17.70 17.18
CA VAL A 186 -11.04 17.16 18.01
C VAL A 186 -10.66 15.79 18.57
N ALA A 187 -10.44 15.71 19.87
CA ALA A 187 -9.99 14.48 20.55
C ALA A 187 -11.03 13.35 20.64
N THR A 188 -12.18 13.50 19.98
CA THR A 188 -13.22 12.48 19.88
C THR A 188 -13.84 12.48 18.49
N VAL A 189 -14.42 11.35 18.07
CA VAL A 189 -15.09 11.26 16.77
C VAL A 189 -16.25 12.24 16.66
N VAL A 190 -16.32 12.98 15.57
CA VAL A 190 -17.43 13.84 15.17
C VAL A 190 -18.44 12.99 14.40
N TRP A 191 -19.50 12.59 15.07
CA TRP A 191 -20.53 11.72 14.49
C TRP A 191 -21.56 12.47 13.67
N ALA A 192 -22.01 11.85 12.59
CA ALA A 192 -23.19 12.31 11.87
C ALA A 192 -24.40 12.35 12.81
N GLY A 193 -25.09 13.50 12.85
CA GLY A 193 -26.18 13.72 13.80
C GLY A 193 -25.75 14.18 15.21
N GLY A 194 -24.45 14.32 15.47
CA GLY A 194 -23.91 14.95 16.68
C GLY A 194 -23.92 14.08 17.94
N SER A 195 -24.20 12.78 17.82
CA SER A 195 -24.22 11.84 18.95
C SER A 195 -23.53 10.53 18.60
N ASN A 196 -22.93 9.89 19.59
CA ASN A 196 -22.37 8.54 19.44
C ASN A 196 -23.46 7.57 18.93
N PRO A 197 -23.11 6.62 18.04
CA PRO A 197 -24.05 5.61 17.59
C PRO A 197 -24.44 4.68 18.73
N THR A 198 -25.70 4.27 18.76
CA THR A 198 -26.16 3.19 19.63
C THR A 198 -25.94 1.89 18.89
N LEU A 199 -24.95 1.12 19.32
CA LEU A 199 -24.63 -0.16 18.72
C LEU A 199 -25.74 -1.18 18.91
N THR A 200 -25.86 -2.10 17.94
CA THR A 200 -26.73 -3.28 18.05
C THR A 200 -26.30 -4.14 19.21
N THR A 201 -27.24 -4.61 19.99
CA THR A 201 -26.98 -5.42 21.21
C THR A 201 -27.29 -6.91 21.05
N ASP A 202 -27.89 -7.32 19.95
CA ASP A 202 -28.22 -8.72 19.70
C ASP A 202 -26.96 -9.57 19.47
N ALA A 203 -26.98 -10.79 20.02
CA ALA A 203 -25.83 -11.69 19.98
C ALA A 203 -25.41 -12.01 18.55
N ASN A 204 -24.09 -12.02 18.30
CA ASN A 204 -23.46 -12.28 16.98
C ASN A 204 -23.75 -11.24 15.88
N HIS A 205 -24.55 -10.21 16.12
CA HIS A 205 -24.77 -9.14 15.15
C HIS A 205 -23.52 -8.29 14.98
N VAL A 206 -23.43 -7.63 13.83
CA VAL A 206 -22.28 -6.78 13.45
C VAL A 206 -22.76 -5.38 13.11
N ASP A 207 -22.00 -4.40 13.59
CA ASP A 207 -22.11 -3.00 13.18
C ASP A 207 -20.86 -2.59 12.40
N ILE A 208 -20.99 -1.68 11.46
CA ILE A 208 -19.87 -1.11 10.70
C ILE A 208 -19.77 0.37 11.03
N LEU A 209 -18.66 0.77 11.63
CA LEU A 209 -18.29 2.15 11.80
C LEU A 209 -17.33 2.56 10.68
N SER A 210 -17.68 3.60 9.95
CA SER A 210 -16.85 4.16 8.88
C SER A 210 -16.38 5.55 9.28
N PHE A 211 -15.10 5.82 9.05
CA PHE A 211 -14.47 7.09 9.42
C PHE A 211 -13.84 7.72 8.17
N TYR A 212 -14.02 9.03 8.03
CA TYR A 212 -13.13 9.87 7.25
C TYR A 212 -12.20 10.58 8.22
N TRP A 213 -10.90 10.31 8.10
CA TRP A 213 -9.87 11.02 8.84
C TRP A 213 -9.37 12.20 8.02
N ASP A 214 -9.48 13.40 8.56
CA ASP A 214 -8.94 14.64 8.04
C ASP A 214 -7.64 14.93 8.81
N ALA A 215 -6.49 14.57 8.23
CA ALA A 215 -5.21 14.71 8.89
C ALA A 215 -4.75 16.18 9.01
N ASP A 216 -5.20 17.05 8.11
CA ASP A 216 -4.81 18.47 8.14
C ASP A 216 -5.49 19.23 9.28
N ASN A 217 -6.70 18.82 9.65
CA ASN A 217 -7.49 19.42 10.72
C ASN A 217 -7.57 18.52 11.97
N GLU A 218 -7.02 17.31 11.91
CA GLU A 218 -6.99 16.32 13.00
C GLU A 218 -8.40 15.99 13.51
N ILE A 219 -9.31 15.73 12.56
CA ILE A 219 -10.72 15.42 12.85
C ILE A 219 -11.10 14.07 12.24
N ALA A 220 -11.66 13.18 13.05
CA ALA A 220 -12.29 11.96 12.58
C ALA A 220 -13.81 12.15 12.47
N TYR A 221 -14.34 12.13 11.25
CA TYR A 221 -15.78 12.15 10.98
C TYR A 221 -16.31 10.73 10.89
N GLY A 222 -17.31 10.39 11.72
CA GLY A 222 -17.85 9.04 11.83
C GLY A 222 -19.28 8.90 11.36
N VAL A 223 -19.58 7.77 10.71
CA VAL A 223 -20.92 7.27 10.44
C VAL A 223 -21.01 5.80 10.84
N ALA A 224 -22.22 5.36 11.23
CA ALA A 224 -22.47 3.98 11.60
C ALA A 224 -23.56 3.37 10.72
N THR A 225 -23.33 2.11 10.28
CA THR A 225 -24.35 1.27 9.67
C THR A 225 -24.52 0.05 10.56
N LEU A 226 -25.71 -0.18 11.02
CA LEU A 226 -25.98 -1.05 12.16
C LEU A 226 -26.80 -2.28 11.75
N ASP A 227 -26.77 -3.30 12.60
CA ASP A 227 -27.67 -4.45 12.58
C ASP A 227 -27.50 -5.40 11.38
N PHE A 228 -26.25 -5.78 11.07
CA PHE A 228 -26.00 -6.86 10.13
C PHE A 228 -26.17 -8.21 10.85
N GLN A 229 -27.05 -9.04 10.29
CA GLN A 229 -27.40 -10.37 10.81
C GLN A 229 -26.84 -11.45 9.89
N PHE A 230 -26.49 -12.62 10.47
CA PHE A 230 -25.99 -13.79 9.74
C PHE A 230 -26.89 -14.99 9.97
#